data_94f954e68c2ad2d22b1d7d19932c969b
#
_entry.id   94f954e68c2ad2d22b1d7d19932c969b
#
_cell.length_a   1.000
_cell.length_b   1.000
_cell.length_c   1.000
_cell.angle_alpha   90.00
_cell.angle_beta   90.00
_cell.angle_gamma   90.00
#
_symmetry.space_group_name_H-M   'P 1'
#
loop_
_entity.id
_entity.type
_entity.pdbx_description
1 polymer ?
#
loop_
_entity_poly.entity_id
_entity_poly.type
_entity_poly.pdbx_seq_one_letter_code
_entity_poly.pdbx_strand_id
1 'polypeptide(L)'
;MKLNFKTCAVIVAHPDDETLWAGGLILMNPQIQWEVITLCRKSDADRNPKFHKALKIFNADGAMGDADDSLGQEPLEICDIENMIVSLLDKGRYDLIITHNINGEYTRHRRHEEVGEAVVNLIGNGRLMTEKLFMFAYEDGGKSYYPMPMKNADLKILLPENIWRKKYEIVNSVYGFDSDSWEARITPKEEAFWCFDSTSGLSGSIKERGKR
;
A
#
# COMPACT_ATOMS: atom_id res chain seq x y z
N MET A 1 7.30 -14.80 -6.74
CA MET A 1 6.14 -15.59 -6.22
C MET A 1 4.95 -15.36 -7.14
N LYS A 2 4.27 -16.43 -7.58
CA LYS A 2 3.02 -16.30 -8.34
C LYS A 2 1.84 -16.43 -7.37
N LEU A 3 0.93 -15.48 -7.44
CA LEU A 3 -0.34 -15.48 -6.72
C LEU A 3 -1.41 -16.20 -7.56
N ASN A 4 -2.32 -16.91 -6.89
CA ASN A 4 -3.44 -17.56 -7.53
C ASN A 4 -4.75 -16.80 -7.27
N PHE A 5 -4.75 -15.50 -7.59
CA PHE A 5 -5.87 -14.58 -7.47
C PHE A 5 -6.25 -14.03 -8.84
N LYS A 6 -7.49 -13.59 -9.00
CA LYS A 6 -8.00 -12.98 -10.24
C LYS A 6 -8.07 -11.46 -10.11
N THR A 7 -8.55 -10.97 -8.96
CA THR A 7 -8.80 -9.55 -8.71
C THR A 7 -8.12 -9.13 -7.40
N CYS A 8 -7.26 -8.13 -7.45
CA CYS A 8 -6.56 -7.62 -6.28
C CYS A 8 -6.65 -6.10 -6.22
N ALA A 9 -6.82 -5.56 -5.02
CA ALA A 9 -6.74 -4.14 -4.77
C ALA A 9 -5.49 -3.78 -3.96
N VAL A 10 -4.88 -2.63 -4.29
CA VAL A 10 -3.87 -1.96 -3.46
C VAL A 10 -4.43 -0.62 -3.03
N ILE A 11 -4.58 -0.42 -1.73
CA ILE A 11 -5.19 0.77 -1.12
C ILE A 11 -4.13 1.46 -0.28
N VAL A 12 -3.67 2.62 -0.71
CA VAL A 12 -2.55 3.34 -0.08
C VAL A 12 -2.85 4.83 0.09
N ALA A 13 -2.05 5.49 0.91
CA ALA A 13 -2.21 6.90 1.20
C ALA A 13 -1.73 7.78 0.04
N HIS A 14 -0.50 7.56 -0.45
CA HIS A 14 0.15 8.46 -1.41
C HIS A 14 0.47 7.77 -2.73
N PRO A 15 0.51 8.54 -3.83
CA PRO A 15 1.05 8.05 -5.10
C PRO A 15 2.58 7.90 -4.98
N ASP A 16 3.05 6.70 -4.92
CA ASP A 16 4.37 6.08 -4.78
C ASP A 16 4.38 4.90 -3.79
N ASP A 17 3.53 4.92 -2.76
CA ASP A 17 3.44 3.85 -1.76
C ASP A 17 3.16 2.48 -2.39
N GLU A 18 2.26 2.42 -3.41
CA GLU A 18 1.97 1.19 -4.14
C GLU A 18 3.22 0.61 -4.79
N THR A 19 4.09 1.50 -5.28
CA THR A 19 5.36 1.11 -5.91
C THR A 19 6.37 0.71 -4.84
N LEU A 20 6.53 1.50 -3.79
CA LEU A 20 7.51 1.27 -2.73
C LEU A 20 7.26 -0.05 -2.01
N TRP A 21 6.01 -0.35 -1.65
CA TRP A 21 5.71 -1.45 -0.74
C TRP A 21 5.17 -2.72 -1.41
N ALA A 22 4.59 -2.61 -2.63
CA ALA A 22 3.98 -3.73 -3.36
C ALA A 22 4.35 -3.80 -4.85
N GLY A 23 5.13 -2.86 -5.38
CA GLY A 23 5.41 -2.76 -6.81
C GLY A 23 6.07 -4.00 -7.40
N GLY A 24 6.91 -4.68 -6.65
CA GLY A 24 7.52 -5.93 -7.07
C GLY A 24 6.51 -7.06 -7.17
N LEU A 25 5.60 -7.17 -6.20
CA LEU A 25 4.53 -8.17 -6.22
C LEU A 25 3.57 -7.96 -7.40
N ILE A 26 3.19 -6.71 -7.68
CA ILE A 26 2.37 -6.35 -8.84
C ILE A 26 3.09 -6.76 -10.14
N LEU A 27 4.34 -6.33 -10.33
CA LEU A 27 5.15 -6.62 -11.53
C LEU A 27 5.37 -8.12 -11.77
N MET A 28 5.43 -8.93 -10.72
CA MET A 28 5.56 -10.39 -10.83
C MET A 28 4.27 -11.10 -11.19
N ASN A 29 3.11 -10.43 -11.09
CA ASN A 29 1.79 -11.01 -11.29
C ASN A 29 0.94 -10.20 -12.30
N PRO A 30 1.43 -9.97 -13.54
CA PRO A 30 0.76 -9.14 -14.54
C PRO A 30 -0.54 -9.76 -15.08
N GLN A 31 -0.82 -11.02 -14.75
CA GLN A 31 -2.06 -11.73 -15.12
C GLN A 31 -3.24 -11.39 -14.22
N ILE A 32 -3.01 -10.76 -13.07
CA ILE A 32 -4.03 -10.35 -12.10
C ILE A 32 -4.65 -9.02 -12.57
N GLN A 33 -5.95 -8.87 -12.40
CA GLN A 33 -6.62 -7.58 -12.53
C GLN A 33 -6.34 -6.76 -11.26
N TRP A 34 -5.35 -5.89 -11.34
CA TRP A 34 -4.97 -5.00 -10.28
C TRP A 34 -5.78 -3.72 -10.34
N GLU A 35 -6.28 -3.29 -9.20
CA GLU A 35 -6.83 -1.96 -8.98
C GLU A 35 -6.05 -1.28 -7.86
N VAL A 36 -5.54 -0.07 -8.12
CA VAL A 36 -4.72 0.68 -7.17
C VAL A 36 -5.40 2.00 -6.88
N ILE A 37 -5.67 2.28 -5.62
CA ILE A 37 -6.17 3.60 -5.22
C ILE A 37 -5.21 4.26 -4.23
N THR A 38 -5.08 5.58 -4.39
CA THR A 38 -4.38 6.43 -3.43
C THR A 38 -5.35 7.47 -2.87
N LEU A 39 -5.28 7.76 -1.57
CA LEU A 39 -6.26 8.64 -0.95
C LEU A 39 -5.91 10.12 -1.07
N CYS A 40 -4.65 10.44 -1.35
CA CYS A 40 -4.14 11.81 -1.41
C CYS A 40 -3.71 12.21 -2.83
N ARG A 41 -3.52 13.52 -3.05
CA ARG A 41 -2.80 14.09 -4.19
C ARG A 41 -3.49 14.03 -5.55
N LYS A 42 -4.81 13.84 -5.63
CA LYS A 42 -5.55 13.88 -6.90
C LYS A 42 -5.40 15.22 -7.63
N SER A 43 -5.48 16.34 -6.91
CA SER A 43 -5.33 17.68 -7.47
C SER A 43 -3.87 18.11 -7.67
N ASP A 44 -2.90 17.32 -7.23
CA ASP A 44 -1.47 17.60 -7.42
C ASP A 44 -1.07 17.41 -8.89
N ALA A 45 -0.74 18.53 -9.56
CA ALA A 45 -0.42 18.54 -11.00
C ALA A 45 0.86 17.76 -11.36
N ASP A 46 1.76 17.51 -10.40
CA ASP A 46 2.95 16.69 -10.58
C ASP A 46 2.68 15.21 -10.27
N ARG A 47 2.05 14.91 -9.14
CA ARG A 47 1.85 13.54 -8.67
C ARG A 47 0.80 12.76 -9.44
N ASN A 48 -0.32 13.41 -9.79
CA ASN A 48 -1.41 12.75 -10.49
C ASN A 48 -0.98 12.11 -11.82
N PRO A 49 -0.35 12.83 -12.79
CA PRO A 49 0.07 12.20 -14.03
C PRO A 49 1.14 11.12 -13.84
N LYS A 50 1.98 11.21 -12.81
CA LYS A 50 3.00 10.22 -12.48
C LYS A 50 2.38 8.92 -11.99
N PHE A 51 1.37 9.00 -11.12
CA PHE A 51 0.60 7.84 -10.66
C PHE A 51 -0.05 7.10 -11.84
N HIS A 52 -0.76 7.79 -12.71
CA HIS A 52 -1.36 7.17 -13.90
C HIS A 52 -0.33 6.58 -14.87
N LYS A 53 0.88 7.13 -14.91
CA LYS A 53 1.99 6.54 -15.68
C LYS A 53 2.51 5.25 -15.02
N ALA A 54 2.61 5.21 -13.69
CA ALA A 54 2.96 4.01 -12.95
C ALA A 54 1.92 2.90 -13.15
N LEU A 55 0.62 3.22 -13.07
CA LEU A 55 -0.46 2.27 -13.34
C LEU A 55 -0.35 1.60 -14.72
N LYS A 56 -0.01 2.36 -15.76
CA LYS A 56 0.20 1.80 -17.11
C LYS A 56 1.34 0.79 -17.14
N ILE A 57 2.42 1.02 -16.38
CA ILE A 57 3.56 0.09 -16.30
C ILE A 57 3.16 -1.19 -15.53
N PHE A 58 2.32 -1.05 -14.51
CA PHE A 58 1.77 -2.16 -13.74
C PHE A 58 0.69 -2.95 -14.48
N ASN A 59 0.13 -2.42 -15.59
CA ASN A 59 -1.07 -2.93 -16.23
C ASN A 59 -2.23 -3.00 -15.22
N ALA A 60 -2.44 -1.92 -14.48
CA ALA A 60 -3.43 -1.78 -13.42
C ALA A 60 -4.41 -0.64 -13.73
N ASP A 61 -5.65 -0.78 -13.26
CA ASP A 61 -6.61 0.30 -13.16
C ASP A 61 -6.42 1.03 -11.84
N GLY A 62 -7.00 2.24 -11.68
CA GLY A 62 -6.94 2.91 -10.40
C GLY A 62 -7.44 4.34 -10.40
N ALA A 63 -7.57 4.88 -9.20
CA ALA A 63 -8.09 6.21 -8.94
C ALA A 63 -7.35 6.90 -7.78
N MET A 64 -7.51 8.21 -7.70
CA MET A 64 -6.92 9.03 -6.64
C MET A 64 -8.01 9.82 -5.90
N GLY A 65 -7.86 9.92 -4.59
CA GLY A 65 -8.56 10.87 -3.73
C GLY A 65 -7.73 12.12 -3.48
N ASP A 66 -8.31 13.04 -2.73
CA ASP A 66 -7.69 14.33 -2.42
C ASP A 66 -7.75 14.63 -0.90
N ALA A 67 -7.50 13.59 -0.10
CA ALA A 67 -7.38 13.73 1.34
C ALA A 67 -6.22 14.69 1.68
N ASP A 68 -6.40 15.51 2.71
CA ASP A 68 -5.38 16.46 3.15
C ASP A 68 -4.10 15.74 3.57
N ASP A 69 -2.99 16.11 2.97
CA ASP A 69 -1.64 15.62 3.23
C ASP A 69 -0.65 16.78 3.42
N SER A 70 -1.15 17.90 3.91
CA SER A 70 -0.35 19.09 4.20
C SER A 70 0.55 18.90 5.43
N LEU A 71 1.60 19.71 5.54
CA LEU A 71 2.41 19.80 6.75
C LEU A 71 1.52 20.29 7.91
N GLY A 72 1.39 19.48 8.97
CA GLY A 72 0.52 19.79 10.09
C GLY A 72 -0.92 19.31 9.93
N GLN A 73 -1.18 18.43 8.96
CA GLN A 73 -2.47 17.79 8.73
C GLN A 73 -3.13 17.31 10.03
N GLU A 74 -4.40 17.64 10.20
CA GLU A 74 -5.22 17.12 11.30
C GLU A 74 -5.65 15.67 11.04
N PRO A 75 -6.00 14.90 12.09
CA PRO A 75 -6.64 13.61 11.92
C PRO A 75 -7.91 13.74 11.08
N LEU A 76 -8.11 12.81 10.15
CA LEU A 76 -9.37 12.71 9.43
C LEU A 76 -10.34 11.80 10.20
N GLU A 77 -11.63 12.11 10.10
CA GLU A 77 -12.65 11.22 10.62
C GLU A 77 -12.61 9.90 9.84
N ILE A 78 -12.54 8.80 10.56
CA ILE A 78 -12.38 7.47 9.97
C ILE A 78 -13.50 7.13 8.96
N CYS A 79 -14.73 7.59 9.21
CA CYS A 79 -15.85 7.41 8.29
C CYS A 79 -15.67 8.15 6.96
N ASP A 80 -14.98 9.27 6.93
CA ASP A 80 -14.70 10.01 5.71
C ASP A 80 -13.67 9.27 4.84
N ILE A 81 -12.65 8.70 5.49
CA ILE A 81 -11.65 7.85 4.83
C ILE A 81 -12.31 6.58 4.28
N GLU A 82 -13.15 5.91 5.07
CA GLU A 82 -13.93 4.74 4.63
C GLU A 82 -14.80 5.06 3.41
N ASN A 83 -15.53 6.17 3.45
CA ASN A 83 -16.37 6.60 2.34
C ASN A 83 -15.55 6.93 1.09
N MET A 84 -14.39 7.57 1.26
CA MET A 84 -13.47 7.85 0.16
C MET A 84 -12.97 6.55 -0.48
N ILE A 85 -12.50 5.57 0.31
CA ILE A 85 -12.06 4.27 -0.19
C ILE A 85 -13.15 3.61 -1.03
N VAL A 86 -14.37 3.51 -0.48
CA VAL A 86 -15.50 2.87 -1.19
C VAL A 86 -15.85 3.62 -2.47
N SER A 87 -15.74 4.95 -2.50
CA SER A 87 -16.04 5.76 -3.68
C SER A 87 -14.99 5.65 -4.79
N LEU A 88 -13.77 5.30 -4.46
CA LEU A 88 -12.65 5.18 -5.40
C LEU A 88 -12.52 3.78 -6.00
N LEU A 89 -12.99 2.76 -5.29
CA LEU A 89 -12.94 1.38 -5.76
C LEU A 89 -14.10 1.08 -6.72
N ASP A 90 -13.79 0.40 -7.84
CA ASP A 90 -14.77 -0.04 -8.81
C ASP A 90 -15.62 -1.23 -8.31
N LYS A 91 -15.07 -2.01 -7.38
CA LYS A 91 -15.67 -3.26 -6.88
C LYS A 91 -15.74 -3.26 -5.35
N GLY A 92 -16.78 -3.86 -4.81
CA GLY A 92 -16.91 -4.12 -3.37
C GLY A 92 -16.25 -5.42 -2.90
N ARG A 93 -15.65 -6.21 -3.81
CA ARG A 93 -15.02 -7.51 -3.51
C ARG A 93 -13.77 -7.76 -4.34
N TYR A 94 -12.73 -8.24 -3.66
CA TYR A 94 -11.44 -8.66 -4.23
C TYR A 94 -11.00 -10.00 -3.63
N ASP A 95 -10.18 -10.75 -4.36
CA ASP A 95 -9.57 -11.98 -3.81
C ASP A 95 -8.48 -11.61 -2.79
N LEU A 96 -7.74 -10.51 -3.04
CA LEU A 96 -6.71 -9.97 -2.16
C LEU A 96 -6.83 -8.45 -2.07
N ILE A 97 -6.72 -7.93 -0.86
CA ILE A 97 -6.49 -6.49 -0.61
C ILE A 97 -5.11 -6.34 0.03
N ILE A 98 -4.35 -5.35 -0.45
CA ILE A 98 -3.05 -4.96 0.10
C ILE A 98 -3.16 -3.52 0.58
N THR A 99 -2.67 -3.23 1.80
CA THR A 99 -2.77 -1.88 2.37
C THR A 99 -1.68 -1.63 3.42
N HIS A 100 -1.66 -0.43 3.94
CA HIS A 100 -0.82 -0.03 5.06
C HIS A 100 -1.11 -0.81 6.34
N ASN A 101 -0.09 -0.95 7.19
CA ASN A 101 -0.30 -1.40 8.55
C ASN A 101 -1.01 -0.31 9.38
N ILE A 102 -1.83 -0.71 10.35
CA ILE A 102 -2.47 0.25 11.29
C ILE A 102 -1.47 1.05 12.14
N ASN A 103 -0.21 0.66 12.17
CA ASN A 103 0.89 1.38 12.82
C ASN A 103 1.86 2.03 11.81
N GLY A 104 1.53 1.98 10.51
CA GLY A 104 2.38 2.44 9.41
C GLY A 104 3.62 1.56 9.19
N GLU A 105 4.47 1.94 8.27
CA GLU A 105 5.70 1.25 7.85
C GLU A 105 6.95 1.87 8.49
N TYR A 106 6.83 3.10 8.98
CA TYR A 106 7.89 3.87 9.65
C TYR A 106 7.29 4.84 10.68
N THR A 107 8.11 5.46 11.46
CA THR A 107 7.73 6.32 12.60
C THR A 107 7.50 7.77 12.16
N ARG A 108 6.39 8.33 12.33
CA ARG A 108 4.97 7.91 12.25
C ARG A 108 4.40 8.60 11.02
N HIS A 109 3.59 7.95 10.21
CA HIS A 109 2.88 8.60 9.11
C HIS A 109 1.37 8.43 9.30
N ARG A 110 0.70 9.50 9.72
CA ARG A 110 -0.71 9.48 10.10
C ARG A 110 -1.61 8.90 9.01
N ARG A 111 -1.47 9.35 7.76
CA ARG A 111 -2.31 8.88 6.65
C ARG A 111 -2.17 7.39 6.38
N HIS A 112 -0.96 6.81 6.55
CA HIS A 112 -0.78 5.35 6.44
C HIS A 112 -1.57 4.62 7.52
N GLU A 113 -1.47 5.07 8.77
CA GLU A 113 -2.17 4.49 9.92
C GLU A 113 -3.69 4.56 9.72
N GLU A 114 -4.22 5.72 9.32
CA GLU A 114 -5.65 5.95 9.06
C GLU A 114 -6.18 5.09 7.89
N VAL A 115 -5.43 4.97 6.78
CA VAL A 115 -5.81 4.11 5.66
C VAL A 115 -5.86 2.64 6.08
N GLY A 116 -4.85 2.17 6.80
CA GLY A 116 -4.81 0.81 7.33
C GLY A 116 -6.00 0.51 8.24
N GLU A 117 -6.32 1.43 9.15
CA GLU A 117 -7.47 1.31 10.07
C GLU A 117 -8.81 1.30 9.30
N ALA A 118 -8.99 2.20 8.33
CA ALA A 118 -10.21 2.28 7.52
C ALA A 118 -10.46 1.00 6.73
N VAL A 119 -9.42 0.42 6.11
CA VAL A 119 -9.54 -0.85 5.37
C VAL A 119 -9.96 -1.98 6.31
N VAL A 120 -9.36 -2.08 7.50
CA VAL A 120 -9.73 -3.09 8.50
C VAL A 120 -11.18 -2.94 8.93
N ASN A 121 -11.65 -1.71 9.18
CA ASN A 121 -13.02 -1.43 9.55
C ASN A 121 -14.00 -1.77 8.42
N LEU A 122 -13.70 -1.39 7.18
CA LEU A 122 -14.52 -1.70 6.00
C LEU A 122 -14.69 -3.20 5.79
N ILE A 123 -13.63 -3.98 6.00
CA ILE A 123 -13.71 -5.44 5.92
C ILE A 123 -14.51 -5.99 7.12
N GLY A 124 -14.26 -5.48 8.31
CA GLY A 124 -14.93 -5.92 9.55
C GLY A 124 -16.42 -5.66 9.55
N ASN A 125 -16.90 -4.58 8.92
CA ASN A 125 -18.32 -4.23 8.82
C ASN A 125 -18.99 -4.71 7.52
N GLY A 126 -18.25 -5.42 6.64
CA GLY A 126 -18.77 -6.02 5.39
C GLY A 126 -19.00 -5.04 4.25
N ARG A 127 -18.57 -3.77 4.36
CA ARG A 127 -18.65 -2.78 3.26
C ARG A 127 -17.61 -3.04 2.17
N LEU A 128 -16.54 -3.75 2.50
CA LEU A 128 -15.50 -4.23 1.59
C LEU A 128 -15.24 -5.70 1.89
N MET A 129 -15.19 -6.53 0.85
CA MET A 129 -15.01 -7.97 0.99
C MET A 129 -13.71 -8.42 0.36
N THR A 130 -13.00 -9.33 1.03
CA THR A 130 -11.80 -9.97 0.48
C THR A 130 -11.65 -11.38 1.04
N GLU A 131 -10.89 -12.24 0.37
CA GLU A 131 -10.50 -13.54 0.91
C GLU A 131 -9.25 -13.41 1.79
N LYS A 132 -8.31 -12.55 1.35
CA LYS A 132 -7.05 -12.29 2.03
C LYS A 132 -6.81 -10.79 2.17
N LEU A 133 -6.25 -10.41 3.31
CA LEU A 133 -5.72 -9.08 3.54
C LEU A 133 -4.21 -9.18 3.77
N PHE A 134 -3.43 -8.44 2.97
CA PHE A 134 -2.00 -8.24 3.23
C PHE A 134 -1.78 -6.81 3.72
N MET A 135 -1.05 -6.66 4.81
CA MET A 135 -0.63 -5.37 5.32
C MET A 135 0.89 -5.27 5.28
N PHE A 136 1.42 -4.13 4.91
CA PHE A 136 2.87 -3.94 4.83
C PHE A 136 3.54 -4.19 6.19
N ALA A 137 4.66 -4.92 6.18
CA ALA A 137 5.35 -5.37 7.38
C ALA A 137 6.78 -4.81 7.46
N TYR A 138 6.88 -3.51 7.79
CA TYR A 138 8.16 -2.79 7.89
C TYR A 138 8.28 -2.07 9.23
N GLU A 139 9.51 -1.73 9.58
CA GLU A 139 9.86 -0.93 10.76
C GLU A 139 11.11 -0.09 10.50
N ASP A 140 11.27 1.02 11.24
CA ASP A 140 12.43 1.91 11.15
C ASP A 140 13.17 2.10 12.49
N GLY A 141 12.82 1.28 13.49
CA GLY A 141 13.39 1.36 14.84
C GLY A 141 13.23 2.73 15.51
N GLY A 142 12.08 3.40 15.29
CA GLY A 142 11.84 4.73 15.82
C GLY A 142 12.74 5.80 15.16
N LYS A 143 12.93 5.74 13.86
CA LYS A 143 13.81 6.60 13.03
C LYS A 143 15.31 6.33 13.23
N SER A 144 15.67 5.17 13.78
CA SER A 144 17.07 4.79 13.98
C SER A 144 17.73 4.29 12.71
N TYR A 145 16.94 3.81 11.74
CA TYR A 145 17.38 3.33 10.44
C TYR A 145 16.28 3.52 9.39
N TYR A 146 16.60 3.31 8.12
CA TYR A 146 15.59 3.31 7.07
C TYR A 146 14.60 2.15 7.23
N PRO A 147 13.32 2.31 6.79
CA PRO A 147 12.36 1.23 6.83
C PRO A 147 12.89 -0.07 6.22
N MET A 148 12.79 -1.15 6.97
CA MET A 148 13.22 -2.47 6.55
C MET A 148 12.18 -3.54 6.90
N PRO A 149 12.12 -4.66 6.15
CA PRO A 149 11.21 -5.75 6.42
C PRO A 149 11.31 -6.26 7.87
N MET A 150 10.19 -6.40 8.54
CA MET A 150 10.13 -6.97 9.88
C MET A 150 10.60 -8.44 9.85
N LYS A 151 11.42 -8.83 10.81
CA LYS A 151 12.00 -10.18 10.87
C LYS A 151 10.95 -11.29 10.95
N ASN A 152 9.86 -11.02 11.64
CA ASN A 152 8.74 -11.94 11.91
C ASN A 152 7.55 -11.73 10.95
N ALA A 153 7.70 -10.99 9.84
CA ALA A 153 6.68 -10.86 8.82
C ALA A 153 6.24 -12.25 8.30
N ASP A 154 4.93 -12.42 8.09
CA ASP A 154 4.36 -13.72 7.65
C ASP A 154 4.83 -14.09 6.24
N LEU A 155 5.03 -13.10 5.38
CA LEU A 155 5.50 -13.29 4.01
C LEU A 155 6.62 -12.29 3.72
N LYS A 156 7.74 -12.80 3.22
CA LYS A 156 8.86 -12.01 2.69
C LYS A 156 9.21 -12.48 1.30
N ILE A 157 9.29 -11.55 0.36
CA ILE A 157 9.50 -11.81 -1.07
C ILE A 157 10.77 -11.10 -1.50
N LEU A 158 11.87 -11.84 -1.62
CA LEU A 158 13.07 -11.32 -2.26
C LEU A 158 12.79 -11.16 -3.75
N LEU A 159 12.87 -9.93 -4.25
CA LEU A 159 12.59 -9.62 -5.64
C LEU A 159 13.74 -10.08 -6.54
N PRO A 160 13.44 -10.72 -7.68
CA PRO A 160 14.42 -10.91 -8.74
C PRO A 160 15.03 -9.56 -9.16
N GLU A 161 16.30 -9.54 -9.47
CA GLU A 161 17.03 -8.29 -9.78
C GLU A 161 16.37 -7.48 -10.91
N ASN A 162 15.86 -8.14 -11.96
CA ASN A 162 15.16 -7.47 -13.06
C ASN A 162 13.82 -6.84 -12.63
N ILE A 163 13.13 -7.44 -11.66
CA ILE A 163 11.88 -6.91 -11.09
C ILE A 163 12.20 -5.73 -10.18
N TRP A 164 13.20 -5.87 -9.31
CA TRP A 164 13.61 -4.77 -8.44
C TRP A 164 14.09 -3.56 -9.25
N ARG A 165 14.88 -3.76 -10.30
CA ARG A 165 15.32 -2.66 -11.17
C ARG A 165 14.15 -1.94 -11.83
N LYS A 166 13.16 -2.67 -12.32
CA LYS A 166 11.95 -2.09 -12.90
C LYS A 166 11.14 -1.28 -11.87
N LYS A 167 11.00 -1.83 -10.65
CA LYS A 167 10.39 -1.12 -9.51
C LYS A 167 11.16 0.17 -9.18
N TYR A 168 12.47 0.09 -9.06
CA TYR A 168 13.34 1.24 -8.79
C TYR A 168 13.26 2.31 -9.89
N GLU A 169 13.17 1.87 -11.17
CA GLU A 169 12.97 2.77 -12.31
C GLU A 169 11.64 3.53 -12.22
N ILE A 170 10.58 2.90 -11.73
CA ILE A 170 9.30 3.60 -11.50
C ILE A 170 9.49 4.69 -10.43
N VAL A 171 10.14 4.39 -9.32
CA VAL A 171 10.43 5.38 -8.26
C VAL A 171 11.25 6.53 -8.80
N ASN A 172 12.37 6.24 -9.47
CA ASN A 172 13.31 7.25 -9.92
C ASN A 172 12.84 8.01 -11.18
N SER A 173 12.43 7.29 -12.24
CA SER A 173 12.18 7.90 -13.54
C SER A 173 10.73 8.27 -13.79
N VAL A 174 9.77 7.60 -13.12
CA VAL A 174 8.34 7.93 -13.26
C VAL A 174 7.92 8.93 -12.21
N TYR A 175 8.17 8.62 -10.93
CA TYR A 175 7.86 9.55 -9.83
C TYR A 175 8.87 10.71 -9.74
N GLY A 176 10.09 10.53 -10.27
CA GLY A 176 11.10 11.58 -10.34
C GLY A 176 11.85 11.78 -9.02
N PHE A 177 11.94 10.76 -8.19
CA PHE A 177 12.77 10.79 -7.00
C PHE A 177 14.24 10.56 -7.35
N ASP A 178 15.08 11.51 -7.03
CA ASP A 178 16.52 11.40 -7.27
C ASP A 178 17.11 10.20 -6.52
N SER A 179 18.22 9.67 -7.02
CA SER A 179 18.87 8.46 -6.46
C SER A 179 19.31 8.58 -5.00
N ASP A 180 19.49 9.80 -4.51
CA ASP A 180 19.83 10.12 -3.12
C ASP A 180 18.61 10.55 -2.28
N SER A 181 17.42 10.62 -2.87
CA SER A 181 16.17 10.84 -2.13
C SER A 181 15.88 9.74 -1.13
N TRP A 182 15.04 10.04 -0.16
CA TRP A 182 14.62 9.06 0.85
C TRP A 182 13.90 7.88 0.19
N GLU A 183 12.96 8.14 -0.72
CA GLU A 183 12.16 7.13 -1.43
C GLU A 183 13.02 6.18 -2.27
N ALA A 184 14.01 6.71 -2.98
CA ALA A 184 14.94 5.89 -3.75
C ALA A 184 15.79 4.98 -2.84
N ARG A 185 16.27 5.52 -1.72
CA ARG A 185 17.09 4.77 -0.76
C ARG A 185 16.33 3.67 -0.03
N ILE A 186 15.05 3.89 0.26
CA ILE A 186 14.22 2.91 0.96
C ILE A 186 13.58 1.87 0.03
N THR A 187 13.66 2.03 -1.31
CA THR A 187 13.04 1.10 -2.25
C THR A 187 13.51 -0.34 -1.98
N PRO A 188 12.66 -1.20 -1.37
CA PRO A 188 13.13 -2.46 -0.82
C PRO A 188 13.37 -3.51 -1.92
N LYS A 189 14.44 -4.30 -1.73
CA LYS A 189 14.69 -5.53 -2.51
C LYS A 189 13.88 -6.72 -2.00
N GLU A 190 13.40 -6.65 -0.79
CA GLU A 190 12.53 -7.66 -0.17
C GLU A 190 11.21 -7.00 0.23
N GLU A 191 10.10 -7.44 -0.35
CA GLU A 191 8.77 -7.00 0.05
C GLU A 191 8.24 -7.89 1.17
N ALA A 192 7.63 -7.27 2.19
CA ALA A 192 7.20 -7.95 3.40
C ALA A 192 5.77 -7.61 3.80
N PHE A 193 5.02 -8.64 4.21
CA PHE A 193 3.61 -8.53 4.53
C PHE A 193 3.24 -9.32 5.77
N TRP A 194 2.29 -8.77 6.53
CA TRP A 194 1.41 -9.51 7.42
C TRP A 194 0.25 -10.05 6.60
N CYS A 195 -0.09 -11.32 6.79
CA CYS A 195 -1.13 -12.00 6.00
C CYS A 195 -2.28 -12.44 6.91
N PHE A 196 -3.50 -12.03 6.55
CA PHE A 196 -4.72 -12.33 7.30
C PHE A 196 -5.77 -12.98 6.39
N ASP A 197 -6.46 -13.97 6.93
CA ASP A 197 -7.69 -14.50 6.34
C ASP A 197 -8.87 -13.65 6.79
N SER A 198 -9.72 -13.21 5.86
CA SER A 198 -10.88 -12.38 6.20
C SER A 198 -11.93 -13.07 7.06
N THR A 199 -11.91 -14.41 7.11
CA THR A 199 -12.88 -15.23 7.86
C THR A 199 -12.59 -15.35 9.35
N SER A 200 -11.40 -14.97 9.80
CA SER A 200 -10.98 -15.08 11.21
C SER A 200 -10.85 -13.68 11.82
N GLY A 201 -11.79 -13.29 12.67
CA GLY A 201 -11.79 -12.12 13.59
C GLY A 201 -10.63 -11.11 13.44
N LEU A 202 -10.59 -10.38 12.30
CA LEU A 202 -9.47 -9.52 11.86
C LEU A 202 -8.97 -8.56 12.93
N SER A 203 -9.88 -7.88 13.65
CA SER A 203 -9.51 -6.79 14.57
C SER A 203 -8.63 -7.22 15.76
N GLY A 204 -8.79 -8.44 16.27
CA GLY A 204 -7.98 -8.95 17.39
C GLY A 204 -6.57 -9.33 16.94
N SER A 205 -6.46 -10.08 15.85
CA SER A 205 -5.19 -10.59 15.31
C SER A 205 -4.28 -9.47 14.79
N ILE A 206 -4.85 -8.40 14.20
CA ILE A 206 -4.09 -7.27 13.67
C ILE A 206 -3.47 -6.45 14.80
N LYS A 207 -4.24 -6.17 15.88
CA LYS A 207 -3.75 -5.40 17.04
C LYS A 207 -2.60 -6.10 17.78
N GLU A 208 -2.55 -7.42 17.77
CA GLU A 208 -1.46 -8.18 18.40
C GLU A 208 -0.18 -8.20 17.57
N ARG A 209 -0.29 -8.29 16.23
CA ARG A 209 0.87 -8.39 15.34
C ARG A 209 1.52 -7.04 15.01
N GLY A 210 0.81 -5.93 15.16
CA GLY A 210 1.32 -4.59 14.91
C GLY A 210 1.95 -3.90 16.14
N LYS A 211 2.04 -4.54 17.29
CA LYS A 211 2.72 -3.95 18.46
C LYS A 211 4.22 -3.91 18.20
N ARG A 212 4.74 -2.68 18.07
CA ARG A 212 6.18 -2.35 18.08
C ARG A 212 6.74 -2.50 19.48
#